data_52b6816fcd25256b776d0ebaab66dabc
#
_entry.id   52b6816fcd25256b776d0ebaab66dabc
#
_cell.length_a   1.000
_cell.length_b   1.000
_cell.length_c   1.000
_cell.angle_alpha   90.00
_cell.angle_beta   90.00
_cell.angle_gamma   90.00
#
_symmetry.space_group_name_H-M   'P 1'
#
loop_
_entity.id
_entity.type
_entity.pdbx_description
1 polymer ?
#
loop_
_entity_poly.entity_id
_entity_poly.type
_entity_poly.pdbx_seq_one_letter_code
_entity_poly.pdbx_strand_id
1 'polypeptide(L)'
;LKTKEFLISNGIQVKSINILEDPDGFKDLQKFGLRMVPIVIKGNQWANGAVFRDVAKVVGFNYKDHIILDPEIIFNKIIKINEATHSYLKQIPNEKLDILLPGRPRSYRQLAYHVFNIPEVFLNLVEKEIPYTYEALLSILPKEMITKEDLLNYGIKIQFRFKEWWVKKGIKT
;
A
#
# COMPACT_ATOMS: atom_id res chain seq x y z
N LEU A 1 10.69 6.87 -8.47
CA LEU A 1 10.96 6.64 -9.90
C LEU A 1 9.72 6.91 -10.75
N LYS A 2 8.62 6.19 -10.61
CA LYS A 2 7.38 6.36 -11.43
C LYS A 2 6.82 7.79 -11.43
N THR A 3 6.81 8.48 -10.28
CA THR A 3 6.32 9.85 -10.16
C THR A 3 7.18 10.85 -10.95
N LYS A 4 8.50 10.68 -10.88
CA LYS A 4 9.44 11.51 -11.66
C LYS A 4 9.26 11.29 -13.16
N GLU A 5 9.18 10.03 -13.58
CA GLU A 5 8.93 9.65 -14.98
C GLU A 5 7.59 10.21 -15.48
N PHE A 6 6.54 10.11 -14.67
CA PHE A 6 5.23 10.68 -14.97
C PHE A 6 5.27 12.19 -15.20
N LEU A 7 5.96 12.94 -14.33
CA LEU A 7 6.10 14.38 -14.48
C LEU A 7 6.90 14.76 -15.72
N ILE A 8 8.04 14.11 -15.94
CA ILE A 8 8.90 14.37 -17.11
C ILE A 8 8.17 14.06 -18.42
N SER A 9 7.42 12.93 -18.49
CA SER A 9 6.65 12.57 -19.68
C SER A 9 5.51 13.54 -20.02
N ASN A 10 5.09 14.36 -19.02
CA ASN A 10 4.13 15.43 -19.21
C ASN A 10 4.80 16.82 -19.35
N GLY A 11 6.11 16.86 -19.63
CA GLY A 11 6.84 18.11 -19.87
C GLY A 11 7.16 18.95 -18.64
N ILE A 12 7.00 18.38 -17.45
CA ILE A 12 7.23 19.09 -16.18
C ILE A 12 8.67 18.91 -15.73
N GLN A 13 9.38 20.00 -15.56
CA GLN A 13 10.70 19.99 -14.94
C GLN A 13 10.57 19.75 -13.42
N VAL A 14 11.34 18.82 -12.90
CA VAL A 14 11.30 18.43 -11.50
C VAL A 14 12.69 18.45 -10.86
N LYS A 15 12.80 19.02 -9.68
CA LYS A 15 13.92 18.81 -8.78
C LYS A 15 13.62 17.58 -7.93
N SER A 16 14.37 16.50 -8.13
CA SER A 16 14.23 15.28 -7.31
C SER A 16 15.14 15.40 -6.09
N ILE A 17 14.57 15.21 -4.91
CA ILE A 17 15.28 15.29 -3.63
C ILE A 17 15.20 13.90 -2.98
N ASN A 18 16.37 13.36 -2.62
CA ASN A 18 16.44 12.13 -1.83
C ASN A 18 16.49 12.51 -0.35
N ILE A 19 15.39 12.36 0.36
CA ILE A 19 15.26 12.74 1.77
C ILE A 19 16.19 11.95 2.71
N LEU A 20 16.76 10.83 2.27
CA LEU A 20 17.71 10.06 3.06
C LEU A 20 19.13 10.67 2.98
N GLU A 21 19.40 11.46 1.94
CA GLU A 21 20.70 12.06 1.67
C GLU A 21 20.68 13.59 1.86
N ASP A 22 19.48 14.19 1.80
CA ASP A 22 19.27 15.63 1.91
C ASP A 22 18.46 15.99 3.17
N PRO A 23 19.11 16.46 4.25
CA PRO A 23 18.42 16.83 5.49
C PRO A 23 17.42 17.98 5.33
N ASP A 24 17.63 18.87 4.36
CA ASP A 24 16.71 19.98 4.11
C ASP A 24 15.44 19.49 3.39
N GLY A 25 15.56 18.49 2.53
CA GLY A 25 14.40 17.81 1.93
C GLY A 25 13.49 17.14 2.98
N PHE A 26 14.07 16.59 4.03
CA PHE A 26 13.30 16.05 5.14
C PHE A 26 12.59 17.16 5.94
N LYS A 27 13.27 18.28 6.22
CA LYS A 27 12.65 19.45 6.87
C LYS A 27 11.48 20.02 6.06
N ASP A 28 11.62 20.04 4.72
CA ASP A 28 10.54 20.50 3.85
C ASP A 28 9.29 19.61 3.96
N LEU A 29 9.43 18.30 4.06
CA LEU A 29 8.30 17.41 4.33
C LEU A 29 7.66 17.69 5.70
N GLN A 30 8.47 17.96 6.72
CA GLN A 30 7.97 18.25 8.06
C GLN A 30 7.13 19.53 8.13
N LYS A 31 7.46 20.56 7.33
CA LYS A 31 6.66 21.80 7.22
C LYS A 31 5.20 21.52 6.82
N PHE A 32 4.98 20.47 6.05
CA PHE A 32 3.64 20.03 5.64
C PHE A 32 3.03 18.96 6.56
N GLY A 33 3.71 18.60 7.65
CA GLY A 33 3.27 17.51 8.55
C GLY A 33 3.36 16.12 7.93
N LEU A 34 4.13 15.96 6.84
CA LEU A 34 4.18 14.73 6.06
C LEU A 34 5.33 13.82 6.51
N ARG A 35 5.08 12.50 6.46
CA ARG A 35 6.06 11.44 6.80
C ARG A 35 6.15 10.35 5.74
N MET A 36 5.56 10.58 4.56
CA MET A 36 5.53 9.59 3.47
C MET A 36 6.24 10.11 2.24
N VAL A 37 6.70 9.21 1.40
CA VAL A 37 7.25 9.48 0.06
C VAL A 37 6.70 8.44 -0.93
N PRO A 38 6.58 8.77 -2.22
CA PRO A 38 6.94 10.04 -2.86
C PRO A 38 5.91 11.15 -2.62
N ILE A 39 6.39 12.38 -2.45
CA ILE A 39 5.55 13.59 -2.37
C ILE A 39 5.98 14.55 -3.47
N VAL A 40 5.00 15.19 -4.09
CA VAL A 40 5.21 16.31 -5.04
C VAL A 40 4.76 17.60 -4.38
N ILE A 41 5.64 18.60 -4.36
CA ILE A 41 5.38 19.92 -3.78
C ILE A 41 5.52 20.98 -4.88
N LYS A 42 4.56 21.92 -4.94
CA LYS A 42 4.62 23.12 -5.77
C LYS A 42 4.13 24.33 -4.96
N GLY A 43 5.04 25.20 -4.56
CA GLY A 43 4.72 26.28 -3.62
C GLY A 43 4.21 25.74 -2.29
N ASN A 44 3.00 26.14 -1.90
CA ASN A 44 2.35 25.70 -0.66
C ASN A 44 1.39 24.51 -0.87
N GLN A 45 1.35 23.93 -2.06
CA GLN A 45 0.50 22.79 -2.38
C GLN A 45 1.35 21.52 -2.47
N TRP A 46 0.75 20.40 -2.10
CA TRP A 46 1.39 19.11 -2.22
C TRP A 46 0.41 18.01 -2.64
N ALA A 47 0.94 16.93 -3.19
CA ALA A 47 0.20 15.72 -3.50
C ALA A 47 1.03 14.47 -3.19
N ASN A 48 0.34 13.38 -2.84
CA ASN A 48 0.96 12.07 -2.82
C ASN A 48 1.39 11.69 -4.24
N GLY A 49 2.70 11.50 -4.44
CA GLY A 49 3.26 11.18 -5.75
C GLY A 49 2.78 9.85 -6.36
N ALA A 50 2.17 8.98 -5.57
CA ALA A 50 1.54 7.75 -6.08
C ALA A 50 0.16 8.01 -6.71
N VAL A 51 -0.47 9.17 -6.44
CA VAL A 51 -1.80 9.55 -6.95
C VAL A 51 -1.65 10.57 -8.07
N PHE A 52 -1.46 10.09 -9.29
CA PHE A 52 -1.14 10.93 -10.45
C PHE A 52 -2.19 12.01 -10.76
N ARG A 53 -3.46 11.76 -10.48
CA ARG A 53 -4.52 12.75 -10.61
C ARG A 53 -4.29 13.96 -9.70
N ASP A 54 -3.92 13.72 -8.45
CA ASP A 54 -3.69 14.78 -7.48
C ASP A 54 -2.37 15.51 -7.78
N VAL A 55 -1.36 14.76 -8.22
CA VAL A 55 -0.11 15.34 -8.74
C VAL A 55 -0.40 16.29 -9.90
N ALA A 56 -1.19 15.88 -10.88
CA ALA A 56 -1.55 16.70 -12.03
C ALA A 56 -2.29 17.99 -11.62
N LYS A 57 -3.20 17.90 -10.64
CA LYS A 57 -3.90 19.09 -10.08
C LYS A 57 -2.92 20.08 -9.45
N VAL A 58 -2.01 19.60 -8.60
CA VAL A 58 -1.02 20.45 -7.91
C VAL A 58 -0.07 21.08 -8.91
N VAL A 59 0.40 20.34 -9.90
CA VAL A 59 1.35 20.83 -10.90
C VAL A 59 0.67 21.70 -11.97
N GLY A 60 -0.63 21.46 -12.25
CA GLY A 60 -1.44 22.31 -13.13
C GLY A 60 -1.44 21.86 -14.58
N PHE A 61 -1.54 20.55 -14.85
CA PHE A 61 -1.78 20.05 -16.20
C PHE A 61 -3.01 19.14 -16.29
N ASN A 62 -3.56 19.00 -17.48
CA ASN A 62 -4.72 18.17 -17.72
C ASN A 62 -4.31 16.69 -17.75
N TYR A 63 -4.81 15.91 -16.79
CA TYR A 63 -4.55 14.49 -16.67
C TYR A 63 -5.81 13.67 -16.96
N LYS A 64 -5.72 12.84 -18.00
CA LYS A 64 -6.78 11.89 -18.28
C LYS A 64 -6.60 10.69 -17.34
N ASP A 65 -7.51 10.57 -16.39
CA ASP A 65 -7.45 9.52 -15.37
C ASP A 65 -7.44 8.11 -15.99
N HIS A 66 -6.77 7.19 -15.32
CA HIS A 66 -6.88 5.78 -15.69
C HIS A 66 -8.31 5.29 -15.45
N ILE A 67 -8.74 4.36 -16.29
CA ILE A 67 -10.01 3.65 -16.11
C ILE A 67 -10.01 3.04 -14.70
N ILE A 68 -10.98 3.44 -13.88
CA ILE A 68 -11.22 2.77 -12.60
C ILE A 68 -11.61 1.33 -12.92
N LEU A 69 -10.86 0.38 -12.40
CA LEU A 69 -11.18 -1.03 -12.59
C LEU A 69 -12.53 -1.34 -11.96
N ASP A 70 -13.28 -2.19 -12.62
CA ASP A 70 -14.50 -2.77 -12.08
C ASP A 70 -14.24 -3.39 -10.69
N PRO A 71 -15.14 -3.17 -9.71
CA PRO A 71 -14.98 -3.71 -8.36
C PRO A 71 -14.76 -5.23 -8.33
N GLU A 72 -15.40 -5.99 -9.22
CA GLU A 72 -15.20 -7.44 -9.32
C GLU A 72 -13.78 -7.78 -9.78
N ILE A 73 -13.22 -7.02 -10.72
CA ILE A 73 -11.83 -7.18 -11.15
C ILE A 73 -10.87 -6.91 -10.00
N ILE A 74 -11.15 -5.87 -9.20
CA ILE A 74 -10.33 -5.53 -8.01
C ILE A 74 -10.43 -6.66 -6.99
N PHE A 75 -11.63 -7.12 -6.68
CA PHE A 75 -11.87 -8.23 -5.76
C PHE A 75 -11.08 -9.47 -6.19
N ASN A 76 -11.22 -9.89 -7.43
CA ASN A 76 -10.53 -11.07 -7.96
C ASN A 76 -8.99 -10.92 -7.93
N LYS A 77 -8.46 -9.72 -8.16
CA LYS A 77 -7.02 -9.44 -8.01
C LYS A 77 -6.56 -9.58 -6.56
N ILE A 78 -7.31 -9.07 -5.59
CA ILE A 78 -6.99 -9.19 -4.16
C ILE A 78 -6.96 -10.66 -3.75
N ILE A 79 -7.97 -11.45 -4.16
CA ILE A 79 -8.02 -12.89 -3.89
C ILE A 79 -6.77 -13.59 -4.47
N LYS A 80 -6.43 -13.34 -5.74
CA LYS A 80 -5.24 -13.94 -6.38
C LYS A 80 -3.94 -13.57 -5.67
N ILE A 81 -3.81 -12.32 -5.21
CA ILE A 81 -2.62 -11.87 -4.47
C ILE A 81 -2.53 -12.62 -3.14
N ASN A 82 -3.63 -12.78 -2.41
CA ASN A 82 -3.64 -13.52 -1.15
C ASN A 82 -3.31 -15.00 -1.35
N GLU A 83 -3.86 -15.64 -2.37
CA GLU A 83 -3.57 -17.03 -2.73
C GLU A 83 -2.10 -17.24 -3.11
N ALA A 84 -1.54 -16.32 -3.91
CA ALA A 84 -0.12 -16.34 -4.25
C ALA A 84 0.76 -16.15 -3.02
N THR A 85 0.42 -15.20 -2.14
CA THR A 85 1.15 -14.97 -0.89
C THR A 85 1.13 -16.20 -0.01
N HIS A 86 -0.02 -16.85 0.13
CA HIS A 86 -0.18 -18.09 0.88
C HIS A 86 0.70 -19.23 0.29
N SER A 87 0.71 -19.36 -1.04
CA SER A 87 1.53 -20.37 -1.73
C SER A 87 3.02 -20.13 -1.58
N TYR A 88 3.48 -18.87 -1.70
CA TYR A 88 4.89 -18.53 -1.50
C TYR A 88 5.32 -18.69 -0.04
N LEU A 89 4.47 -18.26 0.90
CA LEU A 89 4.76 -18.38 2.33
C LEU A 89 4.99 -19.83 2.75
N LYS A 90 4.22 -20.79 2.20
CA LYS A 90 4.43 -22.23 2.44
C LYS A 90 5.82 -22.72 2.07
N GLN A 91 6.42 -22.13 1.03
CA GLN A 91 7.72 -22.52 0.51
C GLN A 91 8.89 -21.94 1.32
N ILE A 92 8.66 -20.90 2.12
CA ILE A 92 9.69 -20.25 2.93
C ILE A 92 9.93 -21.09 4.19
N PRO A 93 11.17 -21.57 4.48
CA PRO A 93 11.48 -22.22 5.74
C PRO A 93 11.25 -21.30 6.94
N ASN A 94 10.85 -21.87 8.09
CA ASN A 94 10.55 -21.06 9.29
C ASN A 94 11.75 -20.19 9.73
N GLU A 95 12.94 -20.72 9.67
CA GLU A 95 14.20 -20.04 10.03
C GLU A 95 14.55 -18.88 9.09
N LYS A 96 13.91 -18.79 7.93
CA LYS A 96 14.11 -17.71 6.96
C LYS A 96 13.06 -16.61 7.01
N LEU A 97 12.00 -16.78 7.81
CA LEU A 97 10.90 -15.82 7.88
C LEU A 97 11.34 -14.41 8.30
N ASP A 98 12.35 -14.30 9.14
CA ASP A 98 12.85 -13.04 9.67
C ASP A 98 14.01 -12.44 8.87
N ILE A 99 14.45 -13.11 7.79
CA ILE A 99 15.42 -12.55 6.86
C ILE A 99 14.80 -11.35 6.13
N LEU A 100 15.56 -10.26 6.06
CA LEU A 100 15.13 -9.07 5.34
C LEU A 100 15.11 -9.30 3.83
N LEU A 101 14.12 -8.73 3.19
CA LEU A 101 14.03 -8.69 1.74
C LEU A 101 15.19 -7.86 1.14
N PRO A 102 15.74 -8.25 -0.01
CA PRO A 102 16.79 -7.48 -0.67
C PRO A 102 16.37 -6.02 -0.89
N GLY A 103 17.19 -5.09 -0.36
CA GLY A 103 16.97 -3.66 -0.49
C GLY A 103 15.72 -3.11 0.22
N ARG A 104 15.16 -3.83 1.20
CA ARG A 104 13.98 -3.41 1.97
C ARG A 104 14.16 -3.66 3.47
N PRO A 105 13.78 -2.70 4.35
CA PRO A 105 13.81 -2.89 5.79
C PRO A 105 12.58 -3.67 6.29
N ARG A 106 12.27 -4.80 5.64
CA ARG A 106 11.10 -5.63 5.93
C ARG A 106 11.44 -7.10 5.71
N SER A 107 11.10 -7.96 6.66
CA SER A 107 11.29 -9.41 6.55
C SER A 107 10.18 -10.08 5.72
N TYR A 108 10.38 -11.34 5.34
CA TYR A 108 9.34 -12.15 4.70
C TYR A 108 8.10 -12.28 5.58
N ARG A 109 8.27 -12.45 6.90
CA ARG A 109 7.19 -12.48 7.88
C ARG A 109 6.36 -11.19 7.84
N GLN A 110 7.02 -10.06 7.93
CA GLN A 110 6.39 -8.74 7.90
C GLN A 110 5.70 -8.47 6.55
N LEU A 111 6.28 -8.92 5.44
CA LEU A 111 5.66 -8.78 4.12
C LEU A 111 4.38 -9.61 4.02
N ALA A 112 4.41 -10.88 4.41
CA ALA A 112 3.25 -11.76 4.35
C ALA A 112 2.09 -11.21 5.22
N TYR A 113 2.40 -10.81 6.46
CA TYR A 113 1.42 -10.15 7.32
C TYR A 113 0.84 -8.89 6.68
N HIS A 114 1.69 -8.03 6.14
CA HIS A 114 1.24 -6.79 5.49
C HIS A 114 0.26 -7.08 4.33
N VAL A 115 0.56 -8.04 3.47
CA VAL A 115 -0.33 -8.38 2.35
C VAL A 115 -1.70 -8.85 2.83
N PHE A 116 -1.75 -9.71 3.85
CA PHE A 116 -3.01 -10.19 4.42
C PHE A 116 -3.75 -9.12 5.23
N ASN A 117 -3.03 -8.17 5.84
CA ASN A 117 -3.63 -7.09 6.63
C ASN A 117 -4.33 -6.03 5.77
N ILE A 118 -3.91 -5.80 4.53
CA ILE A 118 -4.56 -4.80 3.67
C ILE A 118 -6.06 -5.05 3.49
N PRO A 119 -6.53 -6.24 3.10
CA PRO A 119 -7.96 -6.52 3.06
C PRO A 119 -8.64 -6.44 4.43
N GLU A 120 -7.96 -6.77 5.53
CA GLU A 120 -8.53 -6.65 6.88
C GLU A 120 -8.79 -5.20 7.25
N VAL A 121 -7.83 -4.29 6.98
CA VAL A 121 -8.03 -2.86 7.23
C VAL A 121 -9.22 -2.32 6.45
N PHE A 122 -9.39 -2.75 5.20
CA PHE A 122 -10.59 -2.42 4.41
C PHE A 122 -11.87 -2.98 5.06
N LEU A 123 -11.88 -4.26 5.46
CA LEU A 123 -13.03 -4.88 6.12
C LEU A 123 -13.39 -4.19 7.44
N ASN A 124 -12.38 -3.79 8.20
CA ASN A 124 -12.61 -3.04 9.45
C ASN A 124 -13.26 -1.68 9.20
N LEU A 125 -12.93 -1.00 8.10
CA LEU A 125 -13.62 0.22 7.70
C LEU A 125 -15.09 -0.04 7.33
N VAL A 126 -15.34 -1.02 6.45
CA VAL A 126 -16.71 -1.22 5.89
C VAL A 126 -17.66 -1.99 6.80
N GLU A 127 -17.15 -2.74 7.77
CA GLU A 127 -17.95 -3.54 8.71
C GLU A 127 -18.05 -2.92 10.10
N LYS A 128 -17.02 -2.17 10.54
CA LYS A 128 -16.89 -1.65 11.90
C LYS A 128 -16.71 -0.14 11.96
N GLU A 129 -16.70 0.54 10.81
CA GLU A 129 -16.48 1.99 10.69
C GLU A 129 -15.13 2.46 11.28
N ILE A 130 -14.15 1.54 11.39
CA ILE A 130 -12.79 1.88 11.84
C ILE A 130 -12.09 2.63 10.71
N PRO A 131 -11.58 3.85 10.94
CA PRO A 131 -10.97 4.66 9.90
C PRO A 131 -9.80 3.97 9.19
N TYR A 132 -9.73 4.13 7.87
CA TYR A 132 -8.62 3.69 7.02
C TYR A 132 -7.47 4.68 7.15
N THR A 133 -6.64 4.50 8.19
CA THR A 133 -5.53 5.42 8.49
C THR A 133 -4.20 4.90 7.95
N TYR A 134 -3.22 5.81 7.88
CA TYR A 134 -1.86 5.44 7.50
C TYR A 134 -1.24 4.45 8.50
N GLU A 135 -1.50 4.64 9.79
CA GLU A 135 -1.03 3.76 10.86
C GLU A 135 -1.57 2.33 10.68
N ALA A 136 -2.86 2.19 10.33
CA ALA A 136 -3.44 0.88 10.02
C ALA A 136 -2.75 0.20 8.83
N LEU A 137 -2.31 0.98 7.84
CA LEU A 137 -1.59 0.49 6.67
C LEU A 137 -0.11 0.14 6.93
N LEU A 138 0.49 0.66 8.01
CA LEU A 138 1.85 0.26 8.39
C LEU A 138 1.94 -1.23 8.69
N SER A 139 0.82 -1.86 9.04
CA SER A 139 0.73 -3.30 9.29
C SER A 139 1.80 -3.76 10.29
N ILE A 140 1.79 -3.15 11.48
CA ILE A 140 2.71 -3.57 12.55
C ILE A 140 2.39 -5.02 12.90
N LEU A 141 3.39 -5.88 12.78
CA LEU A 141 3.24 -7.31 13.05
C LEU A 141 2.88 -7.55 14.52
N PRO A 142 1.75 -8.18 14.82
CA PRO A 142 1.38 -8.55 16.18
C PRO A 142 2.40 -9.52 16.79
N LYS A 143 2.64 -9.40 18.10
CA LYS A 143 3.64 -10.23 18.81
C LYS A 143 3.30 -11.72 18.82
N GLU A 144 2.04 -12.07 18.68
CA GLU A 144 1.50 -13.41 18.62
C GLU A 144 1.70 -14.10 17.25
N MET A 145 2.03 -13.36 16.20
CA MET A 145 2.30 -13.89 14.86
C MET A 145 3.73 -14.44 14.73
N ILE A 146 4.02 -15.51 15.49
CA ILE A 146 5.38 -16.02 15.66
C ILE A 146 5.76 -17.01 14.57
N THR A 147 4.85 -17.91 14.22
CA THR A 147 5.11 -19.02 13.30
C THR A 147 4.58 -18.74 11.89
N LYS A 148 5.06 -19.51 10.93
CA LYS A 148 4.49 -19.52 9.58
C LYS A 148 3.01 -19.92 9.60
N GLU A 149 2.65 -20.83 10.48
CA GLU A 149 1.29 -21.34 10.62
C GLU A 149 0.34 -20.26 11.10
N ASP A 150 0.77 -19.40 12.03
CA ASP A 150 -0.03 -18.24 12.48
C ASP A 150 -0.36 -17.32 11.30
N LEU A 151 0.61 -17.03 10.46
CA LEU A 151 0.42 -16.19 9.26
C LEU A 151 -0.48 -16.85 8.22
N LEU A 152 -0.31 -18.15 7.97
CA LEU A 152 -1.14 -18.90 7.02
C LEU A 152 -2.60 -18.93 7.48
N ASN A 153 -2.85 -19.23 8.76
CA ASN A 153 -4.18 -19.25 9.36
C ASN A 153 -4.83 -17.86 9.34
N TYR A 154 -4.05 -16.82 9.64
CA TYR A 154 -4.50 -15.44 9.53
C TYR A 154 -4.92 -15.11 8.10
N GLY A 155 -4.08 -15.41 7.10
CA GLY A 155 -4.38 -15.17 5.70
C GLY A 155 -5.65 -15.89 5.23
N ILE A 156 -5.84 -17.16 5.62
CA ILE A 156 -7.05 -17.94 5.32
C ILE A 156 -8.30 -17.26 5.92
N LYS A 157 -8.21 -16.87 7.20
CA LYS A 157 -9.32 -16.20 7.92
C LYS A 157 -9.73 -14.89 7.23
N ILE A 158 -8.75 -14.07 6.86
CA ILE A 158 -9.02 -12.79 6.20
C ILE A 158 -9.60 -13.01 4.80
N GLN A 159 -9.04 -13.94 4.02
CA GLN A 159 -9.57 -14.25 2.69
C GLN A 159 -11.01 -14.78 2.75
N PHE A 160 -11.31 -15.62 3.70
CA PHE A 160 -12.68 -16.13 3.92
C PHE A 160 -13.65 -14.99 4.24
N ARG A 161 -13.30 -14.15 5.23
CA ARG A 161 -14.10 -12.98 5.64
C ARG A 161 -14.29 -12.00 4.48
N PHE A 162 -13.27 -11.79 3.64
CA PHE A 162 -13.35 -10.90 2.49
C PHE A 162 -14.30 -11.45 1.40
N LYS A 163 -14.28 -12.78 1.15
CA LYS A 163 -15.24 -13.45 0.25
C LYS A 163 -16.67 -13.35 0.77
N GLU A 164 -16.89 -13.58 2.08
CA GLU A 164 -18.21 -13.43 2.69
C GLU A 164 -18.75 -12.00 2.57
N TRP A 165 -17.90 -11.01 2.85
CA TRP A 165 -18.26 -9.61 2.70
C TRP A 165 -18.70 -9.29 1.27
N TRP A 166 -17.93 -9.76 0.27
CA TRP A 166 -18.26 -9.56 -1.14
C TRP A 166 -19.64 -10.11 -1.51
N VAL A 167 -19.93 -11.35 -1.09
CA VAL A 167 -21.22 -11.99 -1.34
C VAL A 167 -22.37 -11.27 -0.64
N LYS A 168 -22.18 -10.86 0.64
CA LYS A 168 -23.24 -10.19 1.43
C LYS A 168 -23.57 -8.79 0.91
N LYS A 169 -22.59 -8.03 0.51
CA LYS A 169 -22.77 -6.64 0.03
C LYS A 169 -23.32 -6.58 -1.38
N GLY A 170 -23.25 -7.72 -2.10
CA GLY A 170 -23.84 -7.85 -3.42
C GLY A 170 -23.62 -6.57 -4.22
N ILE A 171 -22.39 -6.28 -4.61
CA ILE A 171 -22.18 -5.22 -5.60
C ILE A 171 -22.79 -5.77 -6.89
N LYS A 172 -24.12 -5.71 -6.92
CA LYS A 172 -24.89 -5.83 -8.16
C LYS A 172 -24.59 -4.53 -8.90
N THR A 173 -23.68 -4.62 -9.83
CA THR A 173 -23.56 -3.65 -10.92
C THR A 173 -24.88 -3.50 -11.63
#